data_28b26610ba67362644bae2648188b414
#
_entry.id   28b26610ba67362644bae2648188b414
#
_cell.length_a   1.000
_cell.length_b   1.000
_cell.length_c   1.000
_cell.angle_alpha   90.00
_cell.angle_beta   90.00
_cell.angle_gamma   90.00
#
_symmetry.space_group_name_H-M   'P 1'
#
loop_
_entity.id
_entity.type
_entity.pdbx_description
1 polymer ?
#
loop_
_entity_poly.entity_id
_entity_poly.type
_entity_poly.pdbx_seq_one_letter_code
_entity_poly.pdbx_strand_id
1 'polypeptide(L)'
;MTKTINITVAGLGGQGVLKASDIVAEAVFAAGFDVKKSEVHGMSQRGGSVSSEVRFGSDVASPMIPAGESDFLLVLEDTQIEVNKPKLKAEGLLITLQDIDQSKLENPKTVNIAMLGVLSASLPQIPENCWIDALKKFLPEKHHAVNLAAFALGRNK
;
A
#
# COMPACT_ATOMS: atom_id res chain seq x y z
N MET A 1 11.57 -19.31 -10.96
CA MET A 1 10.96 -18.02 -11.38
C MET A 1 10.23 -17.40 -10.22
N THR A 2 10.48 -16.14 -10.00
CA THR A 2 9.78 -15.40 -8.96
C THR A 2 8.37 -15.10 -9.41
N LYS A 3 7.40 -15.47 -8.59
CA LYS A 3 6.00 -15.19 -8.87
C LYS A 3 5.74 -13.69 -8.81
N THR A 4 4.88 -13.18 -9.69
CA THR A 4 4.44 -11.79 -9.63
C THR A 4 3.51 -11.61 -8.42
N ILE A 5 3.80 -10.60 -7.62
CA ILE A 5 2.98 -10.21 -6.46
C ILE A 5 2.12 -9.02 -6.86
N ASN A 6 0.85 -9.11 -6.56
CA ASN A 6 -0.15 -8.10 -6.93
C ASN A 6 -0.68 -7.40 -5.68
N ILE A 7 -0.56 -6.08 -5.65
CA ILE A 7 -1.00 -5.26 -4.51
C ILE A 7 -2.00 -4.22 -5.01
N THR A 8 -3.17 -4.15 -4.38
CA THR A 8 -4.14 -3.11 -4.66
C THR A 8 -4.25 -2.20 -3.43
N VAL A 9 -4.14 -0.89 -3.65
CA VAL A 9 -4.37 0.12 -2.62
C VAL A 9 -5.62 0.87 -3.01
N ALA A 10 -6.60 0.95 -2.13
CA ALA A 10 -7.89 1.54 -2.44
C ALA A 10 -8.35 2.51 -1.34
N GLY A 11 -9.16 3.48 -1.71
CA GLY A 11 -9.70 4.46 -0.79
C GLY A 11 -10.48 5.51 -1.55
N LEU A 12 -10.59 6.69 -0.97
CA LEU A 12 -11.24 7.83 -1.58
C LEU A 12 -10.21 8.87 -2.00
N GLY A 13 -10.58 9.71 -2.95
CA GLY A 13 -9.72 10.81 -3.38
C GLY A 13 -9.34 11.69 -2.18
N GLY A 14 -8.07 12.07 -2.12
CA GLY A 14 -7.54 12.88 -1.03
C GLY A 14 -7.04 12.12 0.18
N GLN A 15 -7.18 10.79 0.20
CA GLN A 15 -6.75 9.99 1.34
C GLN A 15 -5.33 9.45 1.23
N GLY A 16 -4.61 9.82 0.18
CA GLY A 16 -3.21 9.39 0.03
C GLY A 16 -3.05 8.02 -0.61
N VAL A 17 -4.04 7.54 -1.37
CA VAL A 17 -3.96 6.26 -2.08
C VAL A 17 -2.77 6.24 -3.02
N LEU A 18 -2.61 7.30 -3.83
CA LEU A 18 -1.54 7.36 -4.82
C LEU A 18 -0.17 7.44 -4.14
N LYS A 19 -0.07 8.24 -3.08
CA LYS A 19 1.19 8.35 -2.33
C LYS A 19 1.58 7.01 -1.71
N ALA A 20 0.61 6.31 -1.12
CA ALA A 20 0.87 5.00 -0.53
C ALA A 20 1.38 4.02 -1.59
N SER A 21 0.74 3.99 -2.76
CA SER A 21 1.17 3.09 -3.82
C SER A 21 2.53 3.49 -4.40
N ASP A 22 2.84 4.79 -4.46
CA ASP A 22 4.16 5.27 -4.90
C ASP A 22 5.26 4.79 -3.96
N ILE A 23 4.98 4.81 -2.65
CA ILE A 23 5.94 4.33 -1.65
C ILE A 23 6.18 2.83 -1.84
N VAL A 24 5.09 2.06 -2.03
CA VAL A 24 5.22 0.62 -2.28
C VAL A 24 6.07 0.36 -3.52
N ALA A 25 5.74 1.04 -4.63
CA ALA A 25 6.46 0.84 -5.89
C ALA A 25 7.95 1.19 -5.75
N GLU A 26 8.26 2.29 -5.05
CA GLU A 26 9.65 2.70 -4.85
C GLU A 26 10.40 1.67 -3.99
N ALA A 27 9.77 1.17 -2.93
CA ALA A 27 10.41 0.20 -2.05
C ALA A 27 10.75 -1.10 -2.80
N VAL A 28 9.80 -1.61 -3.61
CA VAL A 28 10.05 -2.86 -4.33
C VAL A 28 11.05 -2.66 -5.46
N PHE A 29 11.04 -1.49 -6.10
CA PHE A 29 12.03 -1.17 -7.12
C PHE A 29 13.43 -1.11 -6.51
N ALA A 30 13.57 -0.47 -5.36
CA ALA A 30 14.85 -0.38 -4.65
C ALA A 30 15.36 -1.75 -4.23
N ALA A 31 14.47 -2.71 -4.00
CA ALA A 31 14.84 -4.08 -3.65
C ALA A 31 15.29 -4.90 -4.87
N GLY A 32 15.24 -4.33 -6.08
CA GLY A 32 15.73 -4.97 -7.29
C GLY A 32 14.68 -5.68 -8.12
N PHE A 33 13.40 -5.50 -7.81
CA PHE A 33 12.33 -6.14 -8.59
C PHE A 33 11.88 -5.26 -9.75
N ASP A 34 11.36 -5.90 -10.80
CA ASP A 34 10.65 -5.21 -11.85
C ASP A 34 9.27 -4.82 -11.28
N VAL A 35 8.84 -3.59 -11.51
CA VAL A 35 7.59 -3.10 -10.96
C VAL A 35 6.78 -2.35 -12.02
N LYS A 36 5.48 -2.59 -12.04
CA LYS A 36 4.54 -1.86 -12.89
C LYS A 36 3.41 -1.35 -12.00
N LYS A 37 2.90 -0.19 -12.34
CA LYS A 37 1.86 0.47 -11.55
C LYS A 37 0.78 1.02 -12.47
N SER A 38 -0.48 0.91 -12.05
CA SER A 38 -1.59 1.53 -12.74
C SER A 38 -2.55 2.15 -11.73
N GLU A 39 -3.32 3.13 -12.18
CA GLU A 39 -4.25 3.86 -11.32
C GLU A 39 -5.64 3.85 -11.95
N VAL A 40 -6.66 3.67 -11.11
CA VAL A 40 -8.04 3.69 -11.53
C VAL A 40 -8.80 4.71 -10.68
N HIS A 41 -9.41 5.68 -11.34
CA HIS A 41 -10.23 6.70 -10.67
C HIS A 41 -11.69 6.41 -10.95
N GLY A 42 -12.54 6.58 -9.92
CA GLY A 42 -13.97 6.45 -10.09
C GLY A 42 -14.52 7.56 -10.98
N MET A 43 -15.73 7.39 -11.42
CA MET A 43 -16.43 8.36 -12.30
C MET A 43 -16.77 9.65 -11.57
N SER A 44 -16.85 9.61 -10.24
CA SER A 44 -17.16 10.80 -9.46
C SER A 44 -15.93 11.69 -9.35
N GLN A 45 -16.19 12.96 -9.03
CA GLN A 45 -15.15 13.96 -8.90
C GLN A 45 -14.45 13.83 -7.56
N ARG A 46 -13.98 14.94 -7.01
CA ARG A 46 -13.27 14.93 -5.72
C ARG A 46 -14.02 14.09 -4.69
N GLY A 47 -13.30 13.20 -4.00
CA GLY A 47 -13.86 12.34 -2.98
C GLY A 47 -14.37 11.01 -3.50
N GLY A 48 -14.27 10.76 -4.82
CA GLY A 48 -14.68 9.49 -5.39
C GLY A 48 -13.69 8.37 -5.13
N SER A 49 -14.10 7.16 -5.46
CA SER A 49 -13.26 5.97 -5.30
C SER A 49 -11.98 6.07 -6.14
N VAL A 50 -10.87 5.71 -5.52
CA VAL A 50 -9.56 5.68 -6.17
C VAL A 50 -8.91 4.35 -5.82
N SER A 51 -8.29 3.69 -6.79
CA SER A 51 -7.45 2.53 -6.50
C SER A 51 -6.18 2.61 -7.33
N SER A 52 -5.12 2.04 -6.79
CA SER A 52 -3.85 1.95 -7.47
C SER A 52 -3.36 0.52 -7.36
N GLU A 53 -2.84 -0.01 -8.46
CA GLU A 53 -2.38 -1.39 -8.52
C GLU A 53 -0.87 -1.39 -8.73
N VAL A 54 -0.16 -2.15 -7.89
CA VAL A 54 1.28 -2.32 -7.98
C VAL A 54 1.56 -3.80 -8.19
N ARG A 55 2.29 -4.11 -9.25
CA ARG A 55 2.71 -5.48 -9.55
C ARG A 55 4.22 -5.53 -9.57
N PHE A 56 4.79 -6.51 -8.89
CA PHE A 56 6.24 -6.65 -8.90
C PHE A 56 6.65 -8.13 -8.94
N GLY A 57 7.85 -8.36 -9.45
CA GLY A 57 8.42 -9.69 -9.59
C GLY A 57 9.71 -9.62 -10.38
N SER A 58 10.14 -10.75 -10.92
CA SER A 58 11.36 -10.78 -11.74
C SER A 58 11.12 -10.17 -13.12
N ASP A 59 9.90 -10.29 -13.64
CA ASP A 59 9.56 -9.74 -14.95
C ASP A 59 8.05 -9.56 -15.01
N VAL A 60 7.60 -8.31 -15.05
CA VAL A 60 6.17 -7.98 -15.06
C VAL A 60 5.78 -7.40 -16.41
N ALA A 61 4.97 -8.13 -17.16
CA ALA A 61 4.62 -7.76 -18.54
C ALA A 61 3.53 -6.68 -18.63
N SER A 62 2.64 -6.60 -17.64
CA SER A 62 1.51 -5.67 -17.68
C SER A 62 1.25 -5.07 -16.30
N PRO A 63 0.85 -3.77 -16.24
CA PRO A 63 0.51 -3.15 -14.95
C PRO A 63 -0.87 -3.56 -14.43
N MET A 64 -1.69 -4.21 -15.25
CA MET A 64 -3.06 -4.55 -14.85
C MET A 64 -3.13 -5.88 -14.11
N ILE A 65 -3.76 -5.85 -12.94
CA ILE A 65 -4.00 -7.06 -12.15
C ILE A 65 -5.28 -7.72 -12.69
N PRO A 66 -5.24 -9.00 -13.07
CA PRO A 66 -6.46 -9.70 -13.47
C PRO A 66 -7.49 -9.70 -12.32
N ALA A 67 -8.76 -9.70 -12.67
CA ALA A 67 -9.84 -9.68 -11.68
C ALA A 67 -9.68 -10.81 -10.65
N GLY A 68 -9.78 -10.47 -9.37
CA GLY A 68 -9.70 -11.44 -8.29
C GLY A 68 -8.30 -12.00 -8.03
N GLU A 69 -7.25 -11.34 -8.52
CA GLU A 69 -5.88 -11.83 -8.40
C GLU A 69 -4.96 -10.96 -7.54
N SER A 70 -5.52 -10.03 -6.75
CA SER A 70 -4.71 -9.25 -5.83
C SER A 70 -4.28 -10.12 -4.65
N ASP A 71 -3.00 -10.18 -4.40
CA ASP A 71 -2.45 -10.91 -3.24
C ASP A 71 -2.66 -10.12 -1.96
N PHE A 72 -2.60 -8.80 -2.06
CA PHE A 72 -2.79 -7.88 -0.94
C PHE A 72 -3.76 -6.79 -1.34
N LEU A 73 -4.72 -6.51 -0.47
CA LEU A 73 -5.66 -5.42 -0.65
C LEU A 73 -5.56 -4.51 0.57
N LEU A 74 -5.07 -3.29 0.35
CA LEU A 74 -4.90 -2.28 1.39
C LEU A 74 -5.99 -1.24 1.20
N VAL A 75 -6.95 -1.16 2.14
CA VAL A 75 -8.09 -0.26 2.01
C VAL A 75 -8.01 0.83 3.08
N LEU A 76 -7.88 2.07 2.63
CA LEU A 76 -7.68 3.23 3.51
C LEU A 76 -8.98 3.84 4.02
N GLU A 77 -10.12 3.33 3.56
CA GLU A 77 -11.43 3.85 3.91
C GLU A 77 -12.41 2.70 4.04
N ASP A 78 -13.00 2.54 5.23
CA ASP A 78 -13.88 1.39 5.52
C ASP A 78 -15.05 1.25 4.54
N THR A 79 -15.57 2.37 4.02
CA THR A 79 -16.67 2.32 3.06
C THR A 79 -16.28 1.70 1.72
N GLN A 80 -14.98 1.55 1.48
CA GLN A 80 -14.46 1.01 0.23
C GLN A 80 -14.10 -0.47 0.32
N ILE A 81 -14.25 -1.08 1.49
CA ILE A 81 -13.88 -2.49 1.67
C ILE A 81 -14.74 -3.40 0.79
N GLU A 82 -16.05 -3.32 0.92
CA GLU A 82 -16.96 -4.21 0.16
C GLU A 82 -16.85 -4.00 -1.34
N VAL A 83 -16.64 -2.76 -1.77
CA VAL A 83 -16.50 -2.42 -3.20
C VAL A 83 -15.26 -3.09 -3.79
N ASN A 84 -14.18 -3.19 -3.01
CA ASN A 84 -12.90 -3.69 -3.51
C ASN A 84 -12.62 -5.17 -3.19
N LYS A 85 -13.39 -5.77 -2.30
CA LYS A 85 -13.19 -7.18 -1.94
C LYS A 85 -13.11 -8.14 -3.12
N PRO A 86 -13.93 -7.97 -4.18
CA PRO A 86 -13.85 -8.87 -5.33
C PRO A 86 -12.48 -8.86 -6.03
N LYS A 87 -11.64 -7.86 -5.79
CA LYS A 87 -10.30 -7.78 -6.37
C LYS A 87 -9.32 -8.71 -5.66
N LEU A 88 -9.61 -9.06 -4.41
CA LEU A 88 -8.72 -9.87 -3.60
C LEU A 88 -8.88 -11.35 -3.92
N LYS A 89 -7.76 -12.04 -4.10
CA LYS A 89 -7.82 -13.47 -4.34
C LYS A 89 -8.24 -14.20 -3.06
N ALA A 90 -8.71 -15.46 -3.22
CA ALA A 90 -9.29 -16.23 -2.10
C ALA A 90 -8.35 -16.32 -0.89
N GLU A 91 -7.05 -16.43 -1.13
CA GLU A 91 -6.06 -16.59 -0.05
C GLU A 91 -5.29 -15.30 0.19
N GLY A 92 -5.79 -14.19 -0.36
CA GLY A 92 -5.13 -12.91 -0.22
C GLY A 92 -5.32 -12.29 1.15
N LEU A 93 -4.48 -11.30 1.46
CA LEU A 93 -4.52 -10.59 2.73
C LEU A 93 -5.20 -9.24 2.57
N LEU A 94 -6.22 -9.01 3.39
CA LEU A 94 -6.91 -7.71 3.47
C LEU A 94 -6.33 -6.93 4.65
N ILE A 95 -5.88 -5.71 4.39
CA ILE A 95 -5.36 -4.80 5.42
C ILE A 95 -6.27 -3.58 5.46
N THR A 96 -6.81 -3.27 6.63
CA THR A 96 -7.73 -2.15 6.82
C THR A 96 -7.32 -1.32 8.03
N LEU A 97 -8.06 -0.25 8.28
CA LEU A 97 -7.84 0.59 9.46
C LEU A 97 -7.97 -0.21 10.76
N GLN A 98 -8.74 -1.30 10.74
CA GLN A 98 -8.94 -2.13 11.92
C GLN A 98 -7.67 -2.88 12.33
N ASP A 99 -6.70 -2.97 11.45
CA ASP A 99 -5.43 -3.63 11.74
C ASP A 99 -4.48 -2.75 12.56
N ILE A 100 -4.82 -1.47 12.73
CA ILE A 100 -3.98 -0.52 13.45
C ILE A 100 -4.66 -0.08 14.73
N ASP A 101 -3.92 -0.13 15.85
CA ASP A 101 -4.38 0.47 17.09
C ASP A 101 -4.08 1.97 17.00
N GLN A 102 -5.08 2.71 16.56
CA GLN A 102 -4.90 4.14 16.27
C GLN A 102 -4.60 4.96 17.53
N SER A 103 -4.92 4.44 18.71
CA SER A 103 -4.61 5.12 19.96
C SER A 103 -3.10 5.22 20.20
N LYS A 104 -2.33 4.37 19.54
CA LYS A 104 -0.86 4.35 19.66
C LYS A 104 -0.18 5.26 18.64
N LEU A 105 -0.94 5.86 17.74
CA LEU A 105 -0.37 6.79 16.77
C LEU A 105 -0.18 8.16 17.39
N GLU A 106 1.01 8.71 17.23
CA GLU A 106 1.32 10.05 17.68
C GLU A 106 0.49 11.09 16.91
N ASN A 107 0.29 10.84 15.61
CA ASN A 107 -0.53 11.68 14.75
C ASN A 107 -1.51 10.78 13.98
N PRO A 108 -2.82 10.94 14.17
CA PRO A 108 -3.81 10.10 13.48
C PRO A 108 -3.71 10.12 11.96
N LYS A 109 -3.14 11.17 11.38
CA LYS A 109 -2.98 11.29 9.93
C LYS A 109 -1.95 10.30 9.38
N THR A 110 -1.16 9.67 10.25
CA THR A 110 -0.15 8.71 9.81
C THR A 110 -0.67 7.26 9.76
N VAL A 111 -1.96 7.06 9.93
CA VAL A 111 -2.53 5.71 9.93
C VAL A 111 -2.23 4.96 8.62
N ASN A 112 -2.21 5.66 7.48
CA ASN A 112 -1.92 5.04 6.20
C ASN A 112 -0.49 4.47 6.18
N ILE A 113 0.43 5.18 6.79
CA ILE A 113 1.83 4.74 6.86
C ILE A 113 1.96 3.53 7.79
N ALA A 114 1.19 3.52 8.87
CA ALA A 114 1.15 2.34 9.74
C ALA A 114 0.62 1.12 8.99
N MET A 115 -0.38 1.31 8.12
CA MET A 115 -0.91 0.23 7.29
C MET A 115 0.14 -0.30 6.31
N LEU A 116 0.98 0.59 5.76
CA LEU A 116 2.11 0.17 4.93
C LEU A 116 3.09 -0.66 5.75
N GLY A 117 3.25 -0.34 7.03
CA GLY A 117 4.07 -1.14 7.94
C GLY A 117 3.55 -2.58 8.05
N VAL A 118 2.24 -2.74 8.17
CA VAL A 118 1.62 -4.07 8.21
C VAL A 118 1.91 -4.82 6.91
N LEU A 119 1.73 -4.15 5.77
CA LEU A 119 2.02 -4.73 4.47
C LEU A 119 3.48 -5.17 4.38
N SER A 120 4.41 -4.32 4.85
CA SER A 120 5.84 -4.59 4.77
C SER A 120 6.23 -5.85 5.56
N ALA A 121 5.56 -6.10 6.67
CA ALA A 121 5.82 -7.29 7.48
C ALA A 121 5.44 -8.58 6.73
N SER A 122 4.52 -8.47 5.77
CA SER A 122 4.09 -9.61 4.95
C SER A 122 4.91 -9.78 3.67
N LEU A 123 5.90 -8.92 3.46
CA LEU A 123 6.76 -8.94 2.28
C LEU A 123 8.23 -9.01 2.70
N PRO A 124 8.66 -10.13 3.30
CA PRO A 124 10.03 -10.24 3.82
C PRO A 124 11.12 -10.14 2.75
N GLN A 125 10.77 -10.35 1.49
CA GLN A 125 11.71 -10.21 0.39
C GLN A 125 12.10 -8.75 0.11
N ILE A 126 11.38 -7.78 0.70
CA ILE A 126 11.70 -6.36 0.58
C ILE A 126 12.35 -5.93 1.90
N PRO A 127 13.65 -5.60 1.90
CA PRO A 127 14.32 -5.16 3.14
C PRO A 127 13.71 -3.91 3.73
N GLU A 128 13.73 -3.81 5.05
CA GLU A 128 13.16 -2.67 5.76
C GLU A 128 13.74 -1.32 5.29
N ASN A 129 15.05 -1.29 5.03
CA ASN A 129 15.68 -0.04 4.58
C ASN A 129 15.12 0.47 3.25
N CYS A 130 14.66 -0.44 2.38
CA CYS A 130 14.00 -0.02 1.14
C CYS A 130 12.71 0.72 1.42
N TRP A 131 11.95 0.25 2.40
CA TRP A 131 10.72 0.93 2.81
C TRP A 131 11.02 2.30 3.44
N ILE A 132 12.01 2.34 4.33
CA ILE A 132 12.37 3.58 5.03
C ILE A 132 12.86 4.63 4.04
N ASP A 133 13.69 4.24 3.09
CA ASP A 133 14.19 5.18 2.07
C ASP A 133 13.05 5.69 1.19
N ALA A 134 12.08 4.82 0.86
CA ALA A 134 10.92 5.22 0.07
C ALA A 134 10.05 6.21 0.84
N LEU A 135 9.84 5.97 2.14
CA LEU A 135 9.09 6.90 2.99
C LEU A 135 9.75 8.27 3.01
N LYS A 136 11.07 8.30 3.19
CA LYS A 136 11.82 9.56 3.23
C LYS A 136 11.77 10.29 1.90
N LYS A 137 11.73 9.56 0.80
CA LYS A 137 11.68 10.15 -0.52
C LYS A 137 10.36 10.88 -0.79
N PHE A 138 9.24 10.28 -0.37
CA PHE A 138 7.92 10.80 -0.70
C PHE A 138 7.29 11.68 0.39
N LEU A 139 7.86 11.71 1.59
CA LEU A 139 7.29 12.47 2.70
C LEU A 139 8.22 13.62 3.08
N PRO A 140 7.66 14.78 3.50
CA PRO A 140 8.47 15.93 3.90
C PRO A 140 9.37 15.59 5.08
N GLU A 141 10.59 16.13 5.07
CA GLU A 141 11.58 15.86 6.11
C GLU A 141 11.06 16.14 7.51
N LYS A 142 10.30 17.21 7.67
CA LYS A 142 9.74 17.61 8.97
C LYS A 142 8.78 16.58 9.55
N HIS A 143 8.28 15.65 8.73
CA HIS A 143 7.35 14.62 9.16
C HIS A 143 7.99 13.23 9.18
N HIS A 144 9.29 13.10 8.92
CA HIS A 144 9.94 11.80 8.87
C HIS A 144 9.83 11.04 10.18
N ALA A 145 10.13 11.70 11.31
CA ALA A 145 10.12 11.01 12.60
C ALA A 145 8.75 10.41 12.94
N VAL A 146 7.68 11.18 12.77
CA VAL A 146 6.34 10.73 13.12
C VAL A 146 5.87 9.62 12.15
N ASN A 147 6.24 9.72 10.88
CA ASN A 147 5.87 8.70 9.91
C ASN A 147 6.66 7.42 10.09
N LEU A 148 7.95 7.51 10.41
CA LEU A 148 8.75 6.31 10.68
C LEU A 148 8.24 5.58 11.93
N ALA A 149 7.81 6.31 12.94
CA ALA A 149 7.22 5.72 14.14
C ALA A 149 5.91 4.98 13.79
N ALA A 150 5.08 5.58 12.94
CA ALA A 150 3.84 4.96 12.51
C ALA A 150 4.13 3.68 11.70
N PHE A 151 5.09 3.75 10.80
CA PHE A 151 5.49 2.58 10.00
C PHE A 151 5.95 1.44 10.90
N ALA A 152 6.80 1.76 11.89
CA ALA A 152 7.29 0.76 12.84
C ALA A 152 6.15 0.14 13.66
N LEU A 153 5.17 0.95 14.04
CA LEU A 153 4.00 0.45 14.77
C LEU A 153 3.27 -0.63 13.96
N GLY A 154 3.03 -0.38 12.69
CA GLY A 154 2.37 -1.35 11.83
C GLY A 154 3.24 -2.57 11.55
N ARG A 155 4.52 -2.37 11.31
CA ARG A 155 5.44 -3.45 10.99
C ARG A 155 5.65 -4.41 12.16
N ASN A 156 5.66 -3.88 13.37
CA ASN A 156 5.94 -4.67 14.59
C ASN A 156 4.66 -5.12 15.31
N LYS A 157 3.55 -5.02 14.64
CA LYS A 157 2.25 -5.40 15.16
C LYS A 157 2.17 -6.87 15.57
#